data_5d98a416b32c3d4f797dfdace6015770
#
_entry.id   5d98a416b32c3d4f797dfdace6015770
#
_cell.length_a   1.000
_cell.length_b   1.000
_cell.length_c   1.000
_cell.angle_alpha   90.00
_cell.angle_beta   90.00
_cell.angle_gamma   90.00
#
_symmetry.space_group_name_H-M   'P 1'
#
loop_
_entity.id
_entity.type
_entity.pdbx_description
1 polymer ?
#
loop_
_entity_poly.entity_id
_entity_poly.type
_entity_poly.pdbx_seq_one_letter_code
_entity_poly.pdbx_strand_id
1 'polypeptide(L)'
;ERRTPATYDRILKHIAGPQITVHCTVTRQQARRDGYLEEFLRLWQENRDTRLIWVSLYTPQRGEISAERLTAADRARVIAELRRLRGEIPKLQMLDGMLNVYARPPESPDDCIFAQTTACFSSDLERRITPCQFGGNPDCSNCGCIASAGLEAIGRHRLRGGIPVGRIFYASLRVGKAVAGLRSA
;
A
#
# COMPACT_ATOMS: atom_id res chain seq x y z
N GLU A 1 -16.82 10.21 -6.49
CA GLU A 1 -17.54 9.81 -7.72
C GLU A 1 -18.59 8.76 -7.38
N ARG A 2 -19.86 9.07 -7.55
CA ARG A 2 -20.94 8.08 -7.42
C ARG A 2 -20.79 7.10 -8.59
N ARG A 3 -20.23 5.94 -8.33
CA ARG A 3 -20.24 4.86 -9.32
C ARG A 3 -21.69 4.52 -9.64
N THR A 4 -22.08 4.66 -10.90
CA THR A 4 -23.39 4.21 -11.33
C THR A 4 -23.44 2.67 -11.25
N PRO A 5 -24.58 2.05 -10.88
CA PRO A 5 -24.72 0.60 -10.87
C PRO A 5 -24.25 -0.05 -12.17
N ALA A 6 -24.57 0.56 -13.32
CA ALA A 6 -24.13 0.09 -14.64
C ALA A 6 -22.59 0.02 -14.80
N THR A 7 -21.82 0.89 -14.14
CA THR A 7 -20.35 0.83 -14.17
C THR A 7 -19.84 -0.37 -13.37
N TYR A 8 -20.45 -0.65 -12.22
CA TYR A 8 -20.08 -1.78 -11.38
C TYR A 8 -20.39 -3.11 -12.08
N ASP A 9 -21.59 -3.25 -12.64
CA ASP A 9 -22.00 -4.46 -13.39
C ASP A 9 -21.09 -4.71 -14.59
N ARG A 10 -20.70 -3.64 -15.31
CA ARG A 10 -19.76 -3.73 -16.41
C ARG A 10 -18.38 -4.21 -15.94
N ILE A 11 -17.86 -3.70 -14.81
CA ILE A 11 -16.60 -4.16 -14.24
C ILE A 11 -16.70 -5.65 -13.91
N LEU A 12 -17.73 -6.09 -13.19
CA LEU A 12 -17.91 -7.49 -12.83
C LEU A 12 -17.94 -8.42 -14.06
N LYS A 13 -18.60 -7.99 -15.15
CA LYS A 13 -18.64 -8.74 -16.41
C LYS A 13 -17.25 -8.89 -17.05
N HIS A 14 -16.43 -7.83 -17.02
CA HIS A 14 -15.09 -7.85 -17.64
C HIS A 14 -14.05 -8.59 -16.81
N ILE A 15 -14.21 -8.72 -15.49
CA ILE A 15 -13.30 -9.47 -14.64
C ILE A 15 -13.71 -10.94 -14.46
N ALA A 16 -14.85 -11.37 -15.03
CA ALA A 16 -15.30 -12.73 -14.93
C ALA A 16 -14.33 -13.70 -15.63
N GLY A 17 -13.93 -14.75 -14.91
CA GLY A 17 -13.00 -15.79 -15.38
C GLY A 17 -11.55 -15.65 -14.89
N PRO A 18 -10.83 -14.53 -15.12
CA PRO A 18 -9.48 -14.39 -14.60
C PRO A 18 -9.46 -14.21 -13.07
N GLN A 19 -8.50 -14.83 -12.42
CA GLN A 19 -8.26 -14.65 -10.98
C GLN A 19 -7.60 -13.30 -10.72
N ILE A 20 -8.36 -12.33 -10.20
CA ILE A 20 -7.89 -10.96 -9.98
C ILE A 20 -7.47 -10.69 -8.53
N THR A 21 -6.62 -9.69 -8.35
CA THR A 21 -6.39 -9.05 -7.07
C THR A 21 -7.18 -7.74 -7.01
N VAL A 22 -8.06 -7.61 -6.04
CA VAL A 22 -8.80 -6.37 -5.79
C VAL A 22 -7.98 -5.48 -4.87
N HIS A 23 -7.83 -4.22 -5.22
CA HIS A 23 -7.12 -3.24 -4.42
C HIS A 23 -8.05 -2.09 -4.03
N CYS A 24 -8.22 -1.86 -2.75
CA CYS A 24 -8.96 -0.74 -2.17
C CYS A 24 -8.00 0.27 -1.55
N THR A 25 -8.17 1.56 -1.86
CA THR A 25 -7.52 2.63 -1.11
C THR A 25 -8.57 3.31 -0.23
N VAL A 26 -8.41 3.17 1.09
CA VAL A 26 -9.34 3.74 2.06
C VAL A 26 -9.05 5.21 2.27
N THR A 27 -10.04 6.05 2.01
CA THR A 27 -10.03 7.49 2.27
C THR A 27 -10.81 7.81 3.55
N ARG A 28 -10.73 9.06 4.01
CA ARG A 28 -11.46 9.53 5.20
C ARG A 28 -12.97 9.36 5.07
N GLN A 29 -13.53 9.60 3.88
CA GLN A 29 -14.97 9.48 3.65
C GLN A 29 -15.41 8.02 3.84
N GLN A 30 -14.64 7.09 3.30
CA GLN A 30 -14.90 5.65 3.44
C GLN A 30 -14.71 5.18 4.89
N ALA A 31 -13.63 5.64 5.54
CA ALA A 31 -13.35 5.29 6.94
C ALA A 31 -14.43 5.77 7.91
N ARG A 32 -15.17 6.82 7.59
CA ARG A 32 -16.24 7.39 8.41
C ARG A 32 -17.63 6.85 8.09
N ARG A 33 -17.77 6.09 7.02
CA ARG A 33 -19.00 5.36 6.73
C ARG A 33 -18.96 4.04 7.51
N ASP A 34 -19.86 3.94 8.48
CA ASP A 34 -19.96 2.74 9.31
C ASP A 34 -20.21 1.49 8.45
N GLY A 35 -19.46 0.43 8.73
CA GLY A 35 -19.55 -0.85 8.04
C GLY A 35 -18.97 -0.89 6.62
N TYR A 36 -18.52 0.24 6.05
CA TYR A 36 -18.07 0.31 4.66
C TYR A 36 -16.97 -0.70 4.33
N LEU A 37 -15.95 -0.76 5.18
CA LEU A 37 -14.78 -1.63 4.91
C LEU A 37 -15.18 -3.11 4.96
N GLU A 38 -15.97 -3.48 5.94
CA GLU A 38 -16.49 -4.85 6.07
C GLU A 38 -17.41 -5.22 4.90
N GLU A 39 -18.37 -4.36 4.52
CA GLU A 39 -19.23 -4.56 3.35
C GLU A 39 -18.42 -4.78 2.08
N PHE A 40 -17.40 -3.92 1.84
CA PHE A 40 -16.53 -4.02 0.69
C PHE A 40 -15.75 -5.34 0.68
N LEU A 41 -15.15 -5.70 1.80
CA LEU A 41 -14.33 -6.91 1.89
C LEU A 41 -15.16 -8.18 1.76
N ARG A 42 -16.35 -8.25 2.36
CA ARG A 42 -17.26 -9.40 2.24
C ARG A 42 -17.75 -9.56 0.80
N LEU A 43 -18.12 -8.47 0.13
CA LEU A 43 -18.52 -8.49 -1.28
C LEU A 43 -17.45 -9.15 -2.17
N TRP A 44 -16.18 -8.77 -2.00
CA TRP A 44 -15.10 -9.33 -2.79
C TRP A 44 -14.61 -10.69 -2.30
N GLN A 45 -14.83 -11.02 -1.04
CA GLN A 45 -14.63 -12.38 -0.52
C GLN A 45 -15.56 -13.39 -1.20
N GLU A 46 -16.81 -13.02 -1.44
CA GLU A 46 -17.83 -13.87 -2.08
C GLU A 46 -17.63 -13.99 -3.59
N ASN A 47 -17.01 -12.99 -4.23
CA ASN A 47 -16.77 -13.02 -5.66
C ASN A 47 -15.75 -14.11 -6.02
N ARG A 48 -16.17 -15.10 -6.83
CA ARG A 48 -15.37 -16.29 -7.20
C ARG A 48 -14.11 -15.95 -8.00
N ASP A 49 -14.12 -14.83 -8.75
CA ASP A 49 -13.03 -14.41 -9.62
C ASP A 49 -11.99 -13.56 -8.86
N THR A 50 -12.28 -13.21 -7.61
CA THR A 50 -11.33 -12.55 -6.71
C THR A 50 -10.44 -13.58 -6.03
N ARG A 51 -9.12 -13.47 -6.27
CA ARG A 51 -8.11 -14.28 -5.59
C ARG A 51 -7.66 -13.66 -4.28
N LEU A 52 -7.32 -12.38 -4.29
CA LEU A 52 -6.78 -11.64 -3.16
C LEU A 52 -7.41 -10.26 -3.06
N ILE A 53 -7.45 -9.73 -1.84
CA ILE A 53 -7.86 -8.35 -1.56
C ILE A 53 -6.71 -7.66 -0.83
N TRP A 54 -6.29 -6.52 -1.36
CA TRP A 54 -5.31 -5.64 -0.76
C TRP A 54 -5.96 -4.32 -0.36
N VAL A 55 -5.53 -3.77 0.77
CA VAL A 55 -6.04 -2.49 1.27
C VAL A 55 -4.88 -1.54 1.50
N SER A 56 -4.91 -0.41 0.81
CA SER A 56 -4.07 0.76 1.08
C SER A 56 -4.84 1.79 1.88
N LEU A 57 -4.13 2.68 2.55
CA LEU A 57 -4.68 3.91 3.09
C LEU A 57 -4.30 5.08 2.19
N TYR A 58 -5.13 6.11 2.16
CA TYR A 58 -4.81 7.33 1.41
C TYR A 58 -3.48 7.93 1.91
N THR A 59 -2.58 8.21 0.98
CA THR A 59 -1.29 8.85 1.25
C THR A 59 -1.36 10.30 0.76
N PRO A 60 -1.40 11.30 1.65
CA PRO A 60 -1.49 12.69 1.26
C PRO A 60 -0.14 13.26 0.80
N GLN A 61 -0.19 14.40 0.11
CA GLN A 61 0.99 15.26 -0.05
C GLN A 61 1.17 16.13 1.21
N ARG A 62 2.40 16.58 1.49
CA ARG A 62 2.65 17.52 2.60
C ARG A 62 1.97 18.84 2.32
N GLY A 63 1.24 19.36 3.32
CA GLY A 63 0.47 20.59 3.19
C GLY A 63 -0.84 20.46 2.40
N GLU A 64 -1.18 19.27 1.94
CA GLU A 64 -2.43 19.03 1.24
C GLU A 64 -3.64 19.22 2.18
N ILE A 65 -4.59 20.00 1.70
CA ILE A 65 -5.92 20.17 2.32
C ILE A 65 -6.91 19.36 1.49
N SER A 66 -7.15 18.11 1.90
CA SER A 66 -8.04 17.20 1.19
C SER A 66 -9.04 16.56 2.14
N ALA A 67 -10.29 16.44 1.70
CA ALA A 67 -11.34 15.71 2.40
C ALA A 67 -11.04 14.20 2.50
N GLU A 68 -10.13 13.69 1.65
CA GLU A 68 -9.71 12.29 1.59
C GLU A 68 -8.69 11.92 2.68
N ARG A 69 -8.01 12.92 3.26
CA ARG A 69 -6.95 12.72 4.25
C ARG A 69 -7.52 12.14 5.54
N LEU A 70 -7.04 10.95 5.91
CA LEU A 70 -7.35 10.31 7.19
C LEU A 70 -6.76 11.10 8.37
N THR A 71 -7.54 11.32 9.42
CA THR A 71 -6.99 11.74 10.71
C THR A 71 -6.25 10.59 11.38
N ALA A 72 -5.45 10.88 12.41
CA ALA A 72 -4.79 9.84 13.20
C ALA A 72 -5.81 8.85 13.81
N ALA A 73 -6.97 9.35 14.27
CA ALA A 73 -8.04 8.54 14.80
C ALA A 73 -8.71 7.67 13.73
N ASP A 74 -9.01 8.24 12.54
CA ASP A 74 -9.55 7.48 11.41
C ASP A 74 -8.60 6.35 11.01
N ARG A 75 -7.29 6.65 10.93
CA ARG A 75 -6.25 5.69 10.58
C ARG A 75 -6.15 4.55 11.61
N ALA A 76 -6.12 4.87 12.91
CA ALA A 76 -6.06 3.88 13.98
C ALA A 76 -7.28 2.95 13.94
N ARG A 77 -8.49 3.50 13.70
CA ARG A 77 -9.73 2.74 13.59
C ARG A 77 -9.68 1.77 12.40
N VAL A 78 -9.29 2.24 11.21
CA VAL A 78 -9.18 1.38 10.01
C VAL A 78 -8.16 0.25 10.23
N ILE A 79 -7.02 0.54 10.84
CA ILE A 79 -6.00 -0.48 11.15
C ILE A 79 -6.55 -1.53 12.13
N ALA A 80 -7.29 -1.10 13.16
CA ALA A 80 -7.91 -2.02 14.11
C ALA A 80 -8.98 -2.91 13.44
N GLU A 81 -9.79 -2.32 12.58
CA GLU A 81 -10.81 -3.03 11.81
C GLU A 81 -10.19 -4.06 10.85
N LEU A 82 -9.13 -3.69 10.13
CA LEU A 82 -8.38 -4.61 9.26
C LEU A 82 -7.78 -5.78 10.06
N ARG A 83 -7.27 -5.54 11.29
CA ARG A 83 -6.78 -6.62 12.15
C ARG A 83 -7.88 -7.60 12.52
N ARG A 84 -9.07 -7.13 12.81
CA ARG A 84 -10.22 -7.98 13.09
C ARG A 84 -10.63 -8.77 11.85
N LEU A 85 -10.88 -8.08 10.75
CA LEU A 85 -11.43 -8.66 9.52
C LEU A 85 -10.50 -9.67 8.84
N ARG A 86 -9.18 -9.53 8.97
CA ARG A 86 -8.25 -10.50 8.37
C ARG A 86 -8.40 -11.94 8.92
N GLY A 87 -8.89 -12.08 10.16
CA GLY A 87 -9.20 -13.39 10.73
C GLY A 87 -10.50 -14.01 10.20
N GLU A 88 -11.37 -13.17 9.64
CA GLU A 88 -12.68 -13.56 9.14
C GLU A 88 -12.76 -13.66 7.60
N ILE A 89 -11.84 -13.00 6.91
CA ILE A 89 -11.85 -12.84 5.44
C ILE A 89 -10.56 -13.43 4.84
N PRO A 90 -10.54 -14.69 4.45
CA PRO A 90 -9.35 -15.40 3.96
C PRO A 90 -8.66 -14.76 2.75
N LYS A 91 -9.40 -14.08 1.86
CA LYS A 91 -8.83 -13.37 0.70
C LYS A 91 -8.13 -12.06 1.07
N LEU A 92 -8.33 -11.54 2.28
CA LEU A 92 -7.69 -10.30 2.75
C LEU A 92 -6.23 -10.57 3.10
N GLN A 93 -5.33 -10.16 2.21
CA GLN A 93 -3.87 -10.35 2.36
C GLN A 93 -3.22 -9.15 3.06
N MET A 94 -3.53 -9.00 4.36
CA MET A 94 -2.98 -7.95 5.21
C MET A 94 -2.31 -8.59 6.44
N LEU A 95 -0.99 -8.78 6.34
CA LEU A 95 -0.21 -9.36 7.45
C LEU A 95 -0.05 -8.36 8.60
N ASP A 96 0.12 -8.85 9.84
CA ASP A 96 0.34 -7.98 11.02
C ASP A 96 1.52 -7.03 10.83
N GLY A 97 2.60 -7.51 10.21
CA GLY A 97 3.75 -6.69 9.87
C GLY A 97 3.37 -5.47 9.03
N MET A 98 2.50 -5.64 8.02
CA MET A 98 2.03 -4.55 7.18
C MET A 98 1.15 -3.56 7.95
N LEU A 99 0.25 -4.06 8.80
CA LEU A 99 -0.60 -3.23 9.65
C LEU A 99 0.22 -2.45 10.69
N ASN A 100 1.31 -3.04 11.18
CA ASN A 100 2.27 -2.34 12.05
C ASN A 100 3.04 -1.24 11.29
N VAL A 101 3.32 -1.43 10.01
CA VAL A 101 3.89 -0.37 9.17
C VAL A 101 2.88 0.74 8.94
N TYR A 102 1.61 0.44 8.71
CA TYR A 102 0.57 1.48 8.62
C TYR A 102 0.45 2.28 9.92
N ALA A 103 0.62 1.66 11.08
CA ALA A 103 0.62 2.37 12.35
C ALA A 103 1.87 3.26 12.55
N ARG A 104 3.01 2.85 12.00
CA ARG A 104 4.31 3.56 12.07
C ARG A 104 5.05 3.43 10.75
N PRO A 105 4.64 4.19 9.72
CA PRO A 105 5.33 4.17 8.42
C PRO A 105 6.72 4.83 8.50
N PRO A 106 7.55 4.67 7.46
CA PRO A 106 8.79 5.45 7.32
C PRO A 106 8.51 6.95 7.35
N GLU A 107 9.41 7.73 7.96
CA GLU A 107 9.21 9.18 8.11
C GLU A 107 9.61 9.97 6.86
N SER A 108 10.47 9.37 6.02
CA SER A 108 10.97 9.97 4.78
C SER A 108 11.13 8.94 3.67
N PRO A 109 11.28 9.39 2.41
CA PRO A 109 11.62 8.48 1.31
C PRO A 109 12.98 7.79 1.50
N ASP A 110 13.92 8.42 2.21
CA ASP A 110 15.25 7.86 2.47
C ASP A 110 15.20 6.68 3.44
N ASP A 111 14.21 6.68 4.34
CA ASP A 111 13.96 5.58 5.28
C ASP A 111 13.08 4.47 4.69
N CYS A 112 12.51 4.69 3.51
CA CYS A 112 11.55 3.79 2.89
C CYS A 112 12.24 2.80 1.94
N ILE A 113 12.19 1.50 2.26
CA ILE A 113 12.76 0.45 1.41
C ILE A 113 12.17 0.51 0.00
N PHE A 114 10.85 0.70 -0.13
CA PHE A 114 10.20 0.81 -1.43
C PHE A 114 10.77 1.98 -2.25
N ALA A 115 10.87 3.18 -1.67
CA ALA A 115 11.38 4.34 -2.38
C ALA A 115 12.85 4.19 -2.80
N GLN A 116 13.65 3.48 -1.99
CA GLN A 116 15.07 3.28 -2.25
C GLN A 116 15.37 2.16 -3.24
N THR A 117 14.50 1.15 -3.35
CA THR A 117 14.77 -0.06 -4.15
C THR A 117 13.95 -0.16 -5.42
N THR A 118 12.98 0.75 -5.65
CA THR A 118 12.12 0.74 -6.84
C THR A 118 12.31 1.98 -7.69
N ALA A 119 12.12 1.83 -9.00
CA ALA A 119 12.00 2.93 -9.94
C ALA A 119 10.55 3.03 -10.41
N CYS A 120 9.95 4.20 -10.21
CA CYS A 120 8.59 4.49 -10.66
C CYS A 120 8.64 5.37 -11.90
N PHE A 121 7.77 5.07 -12.88
CA PHE A 121 7.66 5.81 -14.13
C PHE A 121 6.22 6.25 -14.35
N SER A 122 6.03 7.32 -15.10
CA SER A 122 4.73 7.75 -15.60
C SER A 122 4.11 6.68 -16.52
N SER A 123 2.79 6.75 -16.73
CA SER A 123 2.05 5.75 -17.53
C SER A 123 2.51 5.65 -18.99
N ASP A 124 3.12 6.72 -19.53
CA ASP A 124 3.75 6.77 -20.84
C ASP A 124 5.20 6.26 -20.85
N LEU A 125 5.75 5.91 -19.68
CA LEU A 125 7.14 5.48 -19.45
C LEU A 125 8.22 6.54 -19.74
N GLU A 126 7.85 7.78 -20.01
CA GLU A 126 8.78 8.84 -20.43
C GLU A 126 9.46 9.51 -19.23
N ARG A 127 8.78 9.59 -18.08
CA ARG A 127 9.28 10.32 -16.93
C ARG A 127 9.41 9.43 -15.70
N ARG A 128 10.56 9.52 -15.04
CA ARG A 128 10.75 8.95 -13.71
C ARG A 128 9.96 9.76 -12.70
N ILE A 129 9.18 9.07 -11.88
CA ILE A 129 8.43 9.65 -10.76
C ILE A 129 9.28 9.52 -9.49
N THR A 130 9.55 10.62 -8.82
CA THR A 130 10.32 10.70 -7.59
C THR A 130 9.56 11.45 -6.52
N PRO A 131 9.78 11.17 -5.22
CA PRO A 131 10.72 10.20 -4.65
C PRO A 131 10.21 8.74 -4.69
N CYS A 132 8.93 8.53 -4.93
CA CYS A 132 8.28 7.22 -5.06
C CYS A 132 7.07 7.34 -6.00
N GLN A 133 6.24 6.31 -6.12
CA GLN A 133 5.07 6.28 -7.01
C GLN A 133 4.06 7.44 -6.85
N PHE A 134 4.05 8.11 -5.70
CA PHE A 134 3.16 9.25 -5.47
C PHE A 134 3.70 10.57 -6.06
N GLY A 135 5.00 10.63 -6.38
CA GLY A 135 5.63 11.87 -6.85
C GLY A 135 5.59 12.99 -5.82
N GLY A 136 6.01 14.18 -6.24
CA GLY A 136 5.89 15.40 -5.45
C GLY A 136 6.55 15.36 -4.07
N ASN A 137 5.79 15.75 -3.04
CA ASN A 137 6.25 15.77 -1.64
C ASN A 137 5.29 14.95 -0.75
N PRO A 138 5.35 13.60 -0.81
CA PRO A 138 4.43 12.77 -0.04
C PRO A 138 4.63 12.92 1.46
N ASP A 139 3.53 12.95 2.20
CA ASP A 139 3.54 12.89 3.66
C ASP A 139 3.82 11.47 4.12
N CYS A 140 5.10 11.10 4.18
CA CYS A 140 5.53 9.74 4.52
C CYS A 140 5.07 9.29 5.90
N SER A 141 4.96 10.20 6.87
CA SER A 141 4.44 9.88 8.21
C SER A 141 2.96 9.45 8.21
N ASN A 142 2.25 9.75 7.13
CA ASN A 142 0.88 9.31 6.86
C ASN A 142 0.80 8.36 5.65
N CYS A 143 1.91 7.74 5.26
CA CYS A 143 1.94 6.79 4.14
C CYS A 143 1.00 5.61 4.37
N GLY A 144 0.19 5.30 3.37
CA GLY A 144 -0.71 4.14 3.33
C GLY A 144 -0.44 3.21 2.16
N CYS A 145 0.73 3.34 1.53
CA CYS A 145 1.13 2.52 0.37
C CYS A 145 1.31 1.05 0.76
N ILE A 146 0.56 0.16 0.11
CA ILE A 146 0.67 -1.28 0.38
C ILE A 146 2.04 -1.85 -0.02
N ALA A 147 2.64 -1.36 -1.10
CA ALA A 147 3.95 -1.81 -1.54
C ALA A 147 5.04 -1.43 -0.53
N SER A 148 5.00 -0.18 -0.02
CA SER A 148 5.86 0.25 1.09
C SER A 148 5.61 -0.59 2.33
N ALA A 149 4.35 -0.80 2.72
CA ALA A 149 4.01 -1.60 3.89
C ALA A 149 4.52 -3.05 3.79
N GLY A 150 4.41 -3.65 2.61
CA GLY A 150 4.90 -5.01 2.36
C GLY A 150 6.42 -5.12 2.47
N LEU A 151 7.16 -4.24 1.78
CA LEU A 151 8.62 -4.25 1.82
C LEU A 151 9.18 -3.88 3.21
N GLU A 152 8.57 -2.91 3.90
CA GLU A 152 8.94 -2.56 5.27
C GLU A 152 8.65 -3.72 6.24
N ALA A 153 7.53 -4.41 6.11
CA ALA A 153 7.22 -5.58 6.94
C ALA A 153 8.27 -6.67 6.76
N ILE A 154 8.68 -6.94 5.51
CA ILE A 154 9.79 -7.87 5.21
C ILE A 154 11.11 -7.34 5.78
N GLY A 155 11.40 -6.05 5.59
CA GLY A 155 12.63 -5.43 6.07
C GLY A 155 12.78 -5.46 7.59
N ARG A 156 11.67 -5.32 8.33
CA ARG A 156 11.65 -5.40 9.79
C ARG A 156 11.73 -6.83 10.33
N HIS A 157 11.48 -7.83 9.47
CA HIS A 157 11.62 -9.23 9.86
C HIS A 157 13.08 -9.53 10.24
N ARG A 158 13.27 -10.29 11.34
CA ARG A 158 14.60 -10.69 11.81
C ARG A 158 14.88 -12.14 11.45
N LEU A 159 15.99 -12.36 10.80
CA LEU A 159 16.53 -13.71 10.55
C LEU A 159 17.07 -14.32 11.84
N ARG A 160 17.37 -15.64 11.82
CA ARG A 160 18.12 -16.28 12.87
C ARG A 160 19.43 -15.49 13.11
N GLY A 161 19.73 -15.16 14.37
CA GLY A 161 20.85 -14.29 14.73
C GLY A 161 20.46 -12.81 14.84
N GLY A 162 19.16 -12.46 14.71
CA GLY A 162 18.64 -11.12 15.00
C GLY A 162 18.89 -10.06 13.91
N ILE A 163 19.41 -10.44 12.74
CA ILE A 163 19.73 -9.53 11.63
C ILE A 163 18.41 -9.15 10.91
N PRO A 164 18.05 -7.83 10.86
CA PRO A 164 16.91 -7.40 10.06
C PRO A 164 17.16 -7.61 8.56
N VAL A 165 16.16 -8.14 7.84
CA VAL A 165 16.22 -8.34 6.38
C VAL A 165 16.47 -7.03 5.63
N GLY A 166 15.99 -5.90 6.16
CA GLY A 166 16.25 -4.56 5.60
C GLY A 166 17.72 -4.23 5.45
N ARG A 167 18.61 -4.74 6.34
CA ARG A 167 20.06 -4.57 6.17
C ARG A 167 20.58 -5.18 4.88
N ILE A 168 19.99 -6.29 4.45
CA ILE A 168 20.36 -6.96 3.18
C ILE A 168 19.92 -6.10 2.00
N PHE A 169 18.70 -5.53 2.04
CA PHE A 169 18.23 -4.60 1.01
C PHE A 169 19.17 -3.40 0.86
N TYR A 170 19.50 -2.73 1.97
CA TYR A 170 20.39 -1.56 1.92
C TYR A 170 21.83 -1.90 1.52
N ALA A 171 22.35 -3.07 1.90
CA ALA A 171 23.66 -3.53 1.45
C ALA A 171 23.66 -3.76 -0.07
N SER A 172 22.67 -4.49 -0.59
CA SER A 172 22.50 -4.72 -2.04
C SER A 172 22.36 -3.41 -2.81
N LEU A 173 21.59 -2.45 -2.29
CA LEU A 173 21.43 -1.13 -2.90
C LEU A 173 22.75 -0.37 -3.00
N ARG A 174 23.56 -0.39 -1.94
CA ARG A 174 24.90 0.27 -1.94
C ARG A 174 25.82 -0.36 -2.97
N VAL A 175 25.86 -1.68 -3.04
CA VAL A 175 26.66 -2.39 -4.06
C VAL A 175 26.16 -2.04 -5.46
N GLY A 176 24.84 -2.05 -5.70
CA GLY A 176 24.25 -1.70 -6.98
C GLY A 176 24.59 -0.27 -7.42
N LYS A 177 24.50 0.71 -6.50
CA LYS A 177 24.88 2.12 -6.76
C LYS A 177 26.38 2.27 -7.08
N ALA A 178 27.25 1.55 -6.37
CA ALA A 178 28.69 1.57 -6.65
C ALA A 178 29.02 1.01 -8.03
N VAL A 179 28.41 -0.15 -8.39
CA VAL A 179 28.61 -0.77 -9.71
C VAL A 179 28.05 0.13 -10.83
N ALA A 180 26.90 0.77 -10.63
CA ALA A 180 26.34 1.69 -11.62
C ALA A 180 27.23 2.92 -11.82
N GLY A 181 27.80 3.48 -10.73
CA GLY A 181 28.76 4.58 -10.82
C GLY A 181 30.04 4.23 -11.59
N LEU A 182 30.55 2.99 -11.43
CA LEU A 182 31.72 2.52 -12.18
C LEU A 182 31.45 2.32 -13.69
N ARG A 183 30.19 2.09 -14.08
CA ARG A 183 29.80 1.93 -15.50
C ARG A 183 29.53 3.26 -16.20
N SER A 184 29.36 4.33 -15.43
CA SER A 184 29.07 5.69 -15.95
C SER A 184 30.31 6.59 -15.99
N ALA A 185 31.46 6.12 -15.49
CA ALA A 185 32.78 6.75 -15.54
C ALA A 185 33.59 6.16 -16.71
#